data_ac1bee1d18d99caf6841c806e620a84b
#
_entry.id   ac1bee1d18d99caf6841c806e620a84b
#
_cell.length_a   1.000
_cell.length_b   1.000
_cell.length_c   1.000
_cell.angle_alpha   90.00
_cell.angle_beta   90.00
_cell.angle_gamma   90.00
#
_symmetry.space_group_name_H-M   'P 1'
#
loop_
_entity.id
_entity.type
_entity.pdbx_description
1 polymer ?
#
loop_
_entity_poly.entity_id
_entity_poly.type
_entity_poly.pdbx_seq_one_letter_code
_entity_poly.pdbx_strand_id
1 'polypeptide(L)'
;MNILRRFRRVAAAMTAAFCCLTAFSVQAETFMSVKDVQPGMTGYAKTVAHGRKIETFPVEVLGIMKNAGPSGDLILAKFSGPLIEESGGIAQGMSGSPVYINGKLVGAVAYGWSFTKSRMGMITPIEDMVKLWNDPTKEEIPEFNARETQLVPIATPLMASGFDSLSMQWMKDKLKSYNFQPVDTASAGDDNVAYPLEAGSSVAAAFVDGDMRLGAIGTVTYVDDKHIVAFGHPFLKRGSIDYFMHNAYIFTIVNNYDSSFKLGSVGAEVGKIDQDRGSGIAGEYGAVAPGIPVTIHVSDRDTLAAKTKHVKIIEDNELTPVLASTTVYNTVNQTIDRKGGGTATITYTIRSADGDDKSITRHNMYYSEDNINEKSIDELYNVLDILKHNEFIKYPILSIESDISLTQAKQSARIVDATAAPVVVSPGDTIYFKVKIHPYRGEDEIKDMSFVVPEDQPLGDMVLEVRGGGVVPLPYLIQKQQYNLTDEILERLRTYKDFADLKKKIEEEDSNNQIVIEILEQNVSMVNDEKSTTAKLKI
;
A
#
# COMPACT_ATOMS: atom_id res chain seq x y z
N MET A 1 -57.47 18.77 47.06
CA MET A 1 -56.67 17.51 47.13
C MET A 1 -56.99 16.51 46.01
N ASN A 2 -58.06 16.64 45.27
CA ASN A 2 -58.47 15.68 44.20
C ASN A 2 -57.98 16.03 42.79
N ILE A 3 -57.53 17.25 42.51
CA ILE A 3 -57.08 17.64 41.17
C ILE A 3 -55.63 17.19 40.90
N LEU A 4 -54.76 17.22 41.92
CA LEU A 4 -53.35 16.78 41.80
C LEU A 4 -53.23 15.25 41.64
N ARG A 5 -54.17 14.44 42.13
CA ARG A 5 -54.20 12.98 41.92
C ARG A 5 -54.62 12.59 40.49
N ARG A 6 -55.48 13.38 39.82
CA ARG A 6 -55.86 13.15 38.43
C ARG A 6 -54.73 13.48 37.47
N PHE A 7 -53.97 14.59 37.69
CA PHE A 7 -52.81 14.92 36.87
C PHE A 7 -51.69 13.88 36.96
N ARG A 8 -51.41 13.32 38.12
CA ARG A 8 -50.40 12.26 38.29
C ARG A 8 -50.80 10.95 37.58
N ARG A 9 -52.06 10.63 37.49
CA ARG A 9 -52.52 9.41 36.77
C ARG A 9 -52.50 9.58 35.25
N VAL A 10 -52.77 10.75 34.73
CA VAL A 10 -52.67 11.05 33.29
C VAL A 10 -51.23 11.16 32.85
N ALA A 11 -50.33 11.76 33.64
CA ALA A 11 -48.91 11.80 33.37
C ALA A 11 -48.26 10.41 33.39
N ALA A 12 -48.62 9.52 34.34
CA ALA A 12 -48.14 8.16 34.40
C ALA A 12 -48.63 7.29 33.23
N ALA A 13 -49.88 7.54 32.76
CA ALA A 13 -50.42 6.84 31.61
C ALA A 13 -49.77 7.28 30.26
N MET A 14 -49.42 8.58 30.11
CA MET A 14 -48.68 9.07 28.95
C MET A 14 -47.25 8.59 28.92
N THR A 15 -46.56 8.51 30.09
CA THR A 15 -45.18 7.99 30.15
C THR A 15 -45.15 6.50 29.85
N ALA A 16 -46.12 5.71 30.29
CA ALA A 16 -46.24 4.29 29.97
C ALA A 16 -46.58 4.05 28.49
N ALA A 17 -47.43 4.88 27.86
CA ALA A 17 -47.73 4.81 26.43
C ALA A 17 -46.56 5.24 25.54
N PHE A 18 -45.70 6.16 25.99
CA PHE A 18 -44.50 6.59 25.26
C PHE A 18 -43.36 5.58 25.35
N CYS A 19 -43.23 4.82 26.45
CA CYS A 19 -42.27 3.72 26.56
C CYS A 19 -42.64 2.47 25.76
N CYS A 20 -43.92 2.28 25.35
CA CYS A 20 -44.33 1.14 24.55
C CYS A 20 -44.19 1.36 23.02
N LEU A 21 -43.83 2.58 22.56
CA LEU A 21 -43.77 2.89 21.14
C LEU A 21 -42.35 2.86 20.53
N THR A 22 -41.34 2.44 21.28
CA THR A 22 -39.94 2.36 20.76
C THR A 22 -39.31 0.98 20.91
N ALA A 23 -40.09 -0.08 21.07
CA ALA A 23 -39.57 -1.42 20.82
C ALA A 23 -39.53 -1.63 19.31
N PHE A 24 -38.56 -1.02 18.60
CA PHE A 24 -38.11 -1.56 17.34
C PHE A 24 -37.54 -2.96 17.66
N SER A 25 -38.35 -4.00 17.44
CA SER A 25 -37.82 -5.35 17.37
C SER A 25 -36.87 -5.36 16.16
N VAL A 26 -35.57 -5.25 16.39
CA VAL A 26 -34.57 -5.66 15.40
C VAL A 26 -34.87 -7.16 15.17
N GLN A 27 -35.63 -7.43 14.12
CA GLN A 27 -35.87 -8.81 13.69
C GLN A 27 -34.51 -9.29 13.14
N ALA A 28 -33.91 -10.28 13.81
CA ALA A 28 -32.67 -10.89 13.33
C ALA A 28 -32.88 -11.32 11.87
N GLU A 29 -31.94 -10.90 11.01
CA GLU A 29 -32.01 -11.24 9.59
C GLU A 29 -31.93 -12.76 9.44
N THR A 30 -32.84 -13.35 8.66
CA THR A 30 -32.89 -14.80 8.47
C THR A 30 -32.17 -15.18 7.20
N PHE A 31 -31.31 -16.21 7.30
CA PHE A 31 -30.57 -16.74 6.15
C PHE A 31 -31.34 -17.85 5.44
N MET A 32 -31.08 -18.00 4.13
CA MET A 32 -31.49 -19.14 3.34
C MET A 32 -30.26 -19.96 2.97
N SER A 33 -30.24 -21.24 3.38
CA SER A 33 -29.14 -22.13 2.99
C SER A 33 -29.11 -22.36 1.48
N VAL A 34 -27.91 -22.51 0.90
CA VAL A 34 -27.75 -22.85 -0.54
C VAL A 34 -28.52 -24.14 -0.91
N LYS A 35 -28.73 -25.06 0.04
CA LYS A 35 -29.50 -26.32 -0.16
C LYS A 35 -30.99 -26.09 -0.42
N ASP A 36 -31.53 -24.97 0.06
CA ASP A 36 -32.94 -24.61 -0.09
C ASP A 36 -33.20 -23.77 -1.35
N VAL A 37 -32.12 -23.32 -2.02
CA VAL A 37 -32.20 -22.52 -3.24
C VAL A 37 -32.49 -23.41 -4.44
N GLN A 38 -33.50 -23.03 -5.26
CA GLN A 38 -33.92 -23.78 -6.43
C GLN A 38 -33.98 -22.89 -7.67
N PRO A 39 -33.73 -23.45 -8.87
CA PRO A 39 -33.92 -22.73 -10.13
C PRO A 39 -35.36 -22.19 -10.26
N GLY A 40 -35.48 -20.97 -10.81
CA GLY A 40 -36.77 -20.28 -10.97
C GLY A 40 -37.19 -19.46 -9.76
N MET A 41 -36.49 -19.56 -8.60
CA MET A 41 -36.76 -18.67 -7.48
C MET A 41 -36.41 -17.23 -7.86
N THR A 42 -37.26 -16.29 -7.45
CA THR A 42 -37.08 -14.86 -7.72
C THR A 42 -36.92 -14.08 -6.42
N GLY A 43 -36.21 -12.95 -6.53
CA GLY A 43 -35.95 -12.08 -5.41
C GLY A 43 -35.40 -10.73 -5.85
N TYR A 44 -34.65 -10.10 -4.97
CA TYR A 44 -33.99 -8.83 -5.25
C TYR A 44 -32.61 -8.76 -4.62
N ALA A 45 -31.75 -7.90 -5.17
CA ALA A 45 -30.50 -7.51 -4.56
C ALA A 45 -30.49 -6.02 -4.25
N LYS A 46 -29.59 -5.60 -3.35
CA LYS A 46 -29.42 -4.21 -2.93
C LYS A 46 -28.03 -3.69 -3.31
N THR A 47 -27.94 -2.44 -3.76
CA THR A 47 -26.65 -1.78 -4.02
C THR A 47 -26.83 -0.26 -4.02
N VAL A 48 -25.72 0.49 -3.99
CA VAL A 48 -25.72 1.92 -4.26
C VAL A 48 -25.23 2.14 -5.69
N ALA A 49 -26.03 2.80 -6.52
CA ALA A 49 -25.66 3.18 -7.88
C ALA A 49 -25.29 4.67 -7.98
N HIS A 50 -25.83 5.50 -7.11
CA HIS A 50 -25.54 6.92 -7.05
C HIS A 50 -25.64 7.46 -5.61
N GLY A 51 -24.70 8.33 -5.23
CA GLY A 51 -24.64 8.91 -3.89
C GLY A 51 -24.39 7.88 -2.81
N ARG A 52 -25.34 7.80 -1.87
CA ARG A 52 -25.38 6.85 -0.74
C ARG A 52 -26.69 6.07 -0.69
N LYS A 53 -27.57 6.32 -1.65
CA LYS A 53 -28.92 5.75 -1.67
C LYS A 53 -28.84 4.29 -2.08
N ILE A 54 -29.32 3.40 -1.21
CA ILE A 54 -29.49 1.98 -1.53
C ILE A 54 -30.68 1.80 -2.44
N GLU A 55 -30.46 1.13 -3.56
CA GLU A 55 -31.45 0.78 -4.57
C GLU A 55 -31.53 -0.73 -4.75
N THR A 56 -32.64 -1.20 -5.27
CA THR A 56 -32.89 -2.64 -5.48
C THR A 56 -32.98 -2.97 -6.96
N PHE A 57 -32.56 -4.19 -7.31
CA PHE A 57 -32.73 -4.74 -8.65
C PHE A 57 -33.17 -6.23 -8.58
N PRO A 58 -34.02 -6.69 -9.52
CA PRO A 58 -34.56 -8.05 -9.52
C PRO A 58 -33.49 -9.11 -9.81
N VAL A 59 -33.67 -10.26 -9.17
CA VAL A 59 -32.81 -11.45 -9.28
C VAL A 59 -33.67 -12.67 -9.58
N GLU A 60 -33.23 -13.53 -10.50
CA GLU A 60 -33.81 -14.84 -10.80
C GLU A 60 -32.71 -15.91 -10.70
N VAL A 61 -32.93 -16.94 -9.91
CA VAL A 61 -32.00 -18.06 -9.77
C VAL A 61 -32.11 -18.97 -11.00
N LEU A 62 -30.96 -19.23 -11.65
CA LEU A 62 -30.88 -20.15 -12.80
C LEU A 62 -30.40 -21.55 -12.39
N GLY A 63 -29.60 -21.65 -11.33
CA GLY A 63 -29.07 -22.94 -10.86
C GLY A 63 -28.01 -22.80 -9.77
N ILE A 64 -27.50 -23.96 -9.35
CA ILE A 64 -26.37 -24.03 -8.41
C ILE A 64 -25.22 -24.73 -9.11
N MET A 65 -24.07 -24.09 -9.12
CA MET A 65 -22.82 -24.65 -9.62
C MET A 65 -22.01 -25.21 -8.45
N LYS A 66 -21.94 -26.54 -8.39
CA LYS A 66 -21.28 -27.27 -7.31
C LYS A 66 -19.77 -27.09 -7.35
N ASN A 67 -19.17 -26.76 -6.20
CA ASN A 67 -17.72 -26.57 -6.05
C ASN A 67 -17.11 -25.61 -7.09
N ALA A 68 -17.86 -24.60 -7.54
CA ALA A 68 -17.44 -23.65 -8.55
C ALA A 68 -16.76 -22.40 -7.98
N GLY A 69 -16.85 -22.17 -6.68
CA GLY A 69 -16.27 -21.04 -5.97
C GLY A 69 -15.08 -21.42 -5.10
N PRO A 70 -14.29 -20.42 -4.66
CA PRO A 70 -13.17 -20.64 -3.75
C PRO A 70 -13.56 -21.28 -2.41
N SER A 71 -14.81 -21.13 -2.00
CA SER A 71 -15.35 -21.62 -0.71
C SER A 71 -16.38 -22.74 -0.88
N GLY A 72 -16.66 -23.17 -2.11
CA GLY A 72 -17.65 -24.22 -2.38
C GLY A 72 -18.63 -23.90 -3.51
N ASP A 73 -19.92 -24.09 -3.25
CA ASP A 73 -20.99 -23.91 -4.24
C ASP A 73 -21.20 -22.42 -4.57
N LEU A 74 -21.52 -22.11 -5.83
CA LEU A 74 -21.98 -20.79 -6.26
C LEU A 74 -23.40 -20.87 -6.83
N ILE A 75 -24.21 -19.83 -6.60
CA ILE A 75 -25.55 -19.72 -7.14
C ILE A 75 -25.49 -18.91 -8.43
N LEU A 76 -25.84 -19.53 -9.55
CA LEU A 76 -25.98 -18.84 -10.83
C LEU A 76 -27.31 -18.08 -10.87
N ALA A 77 -27.26 -16.80 -11.16
CA ALA A 77 -28.42 -15.93 -11.22
C ALA A 77 -28.41 -15.01 -12.42
N LYS A 78 -29.60 -14.57 -12.82
CA LYS A 78 -29.84 -13.51 -13.80
C LYS A 78 -30.34 -12.28 -13.07
N PHE A 79 -29.81 -11.13 -13.46
CA PHE A 79 -30.15 -9.84 -12.91
C PHE A 79 -30.89 -8.99 -13.96
N SER A 80 -31.82 -8.15 -13.53
CA SER A 80 -32.66 -7.38 -14.45
C SER A 80 -33.08 -6.03 -13.85
N GLY A 81 -33.87 -5.29 -14.59
CA GLY A 81 -34.43 -4.00 -14.18
C GLY A 81 -33.62 -2.78 -14.66
N PRO A 82 -34.18 -1.58 -14.49
CA PRO A 82 -33.62 -0.36 -15.06
C PRO A 82 -32.17 -0.09 -14.68
N LEU A 83 -31.82 -0.33 -13.40
CA LEU A 83 -30.45 -0.14 -12.90
C LEU A 83 -29.44 -1.03 -13.65
N ILE A 84 -29.77 -2.30 -13.86
CA ILE A 84 -28.91 -3.28 -14.57
C ILE A 84 -28.85 -2.96 -16.08
N GLU A 85 -29.93 -2.41 -16.63
CA GLU A 85 -29.97 -1.98 -18.04
C GLU A 85 -29.11 -0.75 -18.28
N GLU A 86 -29.20 0.24 -17.39
CA GLU A 86 -28.43 1.49 -17.45
C GLU A 86 -26.92 1.22 -17.23
N SER A 87 -26.56 0.33 -16.29
CA SER A 87 -25.17 -0.04 -16.05
C SER A 87 -24.58 -0.97 -17.13
N GLY A 88 -25.39 -1.45 -18.07
CA GLY A 88 -24.94 -2.38 -19.12
C GLY A 88 -24.71 -3.82 -18.63
N GLY A 89 -25.18 -4.17 -17.44
CA GLY A 89 -25.00 -5.45 -16.76
C GLY A 89 -24.59 -5.27 -15.31
N ILE A 90 -23.96 -6.31 -14.75
CA ILE A 90 -23.36 -6.22 -13.42
C ILE A 90 -22.07 -5.41 -13.50
N ALA A 91 -22.01 -4.33 -12.75
CA ALA A 91 -20.84 -3.45 -12.70
C ALA A 91 -19.87 -3.87 -11.57
N GLN A 92 -18.59 -3.69 -11.79
CA GLN A 92 -17.57 -3.78 -10.73
C GLN A 92 -17.94 -2.80 -9.60
N GLY A 93 -17.81 -3.26 -8.33
CA GLY A 93 -18.30 -2.55 -7.16
C GLY A 93 -19.74 -2.91 -6.74
N MET A 94 -20.50 -3.62 -7.59
CA MET A 94 -21.72 -4.33 -7.14
C MET A 94 -21.37 -5.63 -6.39
N SER A 95 -20.13 -6.04 -6.38
CA SER A 95 -19.66 -7.18 -5.57
C SER A 95 -19.97 -6.94 -4.09
N GLY A 96 -20.53 -7.95 -3.43
CA GLY A 96 -21.07 -7.83 -2.07
C GLY A 96 -22.54 -7.44 -2.00
N SER A 97 -23.20 -7.07 -3.12
CA SER A 97 -24.64 -6.76 -3.13
C SER A 97 -25.45 -7.90 -2.54
N PRO A 98 -26.13 -7.70 -1.38
CA PRO A 98 -26.90 -8.75 -0.73
C PRO A 98 -28.10 -9.15 -1.58
N VAL A 99 -28.33 -10.46 -1.69
CA VAL A 99 -29.42 -11.07 -2.46
C VAL A 99 -30.45 -11.70 -1.52
N TYR A 100 -31.70 -11.31 -1.69
CA TYR A 100 -32.83 -11.78 -0.89
C TYR A 100 -33.80 -12.56 -1.73
N ILE A 101 -34.19 -13.73 -1.22
CA ILE A 101 -35.26 -14.56 -1.78
C ILE A 101 -36.26 -14.86 -0.66
N ASN A 102 -37.54 -14.61 -0.89
CA ASN A 102 -38.62 -14.76 0.11
C ASN A 102 -38.29 -14.02 1.44
N GLY A 103 -37.65 -12.86 1.36
CA GLY A 103 -37.28 -12.05 2.52
C GLY A 103 -36.07 -12.57 3.32
N LYS A 104 -35.43 -13.65 2.89
CA LYS A 104 -34.25 -14.24 3.53
C LYS A 104 -32.98 -13.88 2.72
N LEU A 105 -31.90 -13.57 3.43
CA LEU A 105 -30.60 -13.32 2.81
C LEU A 105 -30.00 -14.65 2.34
N VAL A 106 -29.67 -14.71 1.04
CA VAL A 106 -29.13 -15.92 0.39
C VAL A 106 -27.61 -15.82 0.24
N GLY A 107 -27.09 -14.63 -0.05
CA GLY A 107 -25.66 -14.41 -0.32
C GLY A 107 -25.41 -13.07 -1.00
N ALA A 108 -24.26 -12.97 -1.65
CA ALA A 108 -23.78 -11.76 -2.28
C ALA A 108 -23.44 -11.95 -3.76
N VAL A 109 -23.76 -10.98 -4.61
CA VAL A 109 -23.23 -10.91 -5.97
C VAL A 109 -21.71 -10.85 -5.91
N ALA A 110 -21.00 -11.74 -6.62
CA ALA A 110 -19.55 -11.90 -6.47
C ALA A 110 -18.77 -12.00 -7.78
N TYR A 111 -19.23 -12.81 -8.74
CA TYR A 111 -18.50 -13.10 -9.96
C TYR A 111 -19.34 -12.86 -11.20
N GLY A 112 -18.66 -12.51 -12.30
CA GLY A 112 -19.22 -12.36 -13.63
C GLY A 112 -18.33 -13.00 -14.68
N TRP A 113 -18.56 -12.66 -15.94
CA TRP A 113 -17.72 -13.05 -17.07
C TRP A 113 -17.19 -11.84 -17.81
N SER A 114 -15.92 -11.86 -18.16
CA SER A 114 -15.31 -10.81 -18.99
C SER A 114 -15.91 -10.80 -20.41
N PHE A 115 -15.91 -9.63 -21.03
CA PHE A 115 -16.32 -9.41 -22.43
C PHE A 115 -17.75 -9.87 -22.77
N THR A 116 -18.63 -9.96 -21.78
CA THR A 116 -20.03 -10.26 -22.01
C THR A 116 -20.90 -9.12 -21.49
N LYS A 117 -21.90 -8.69 -22.28
CA LYS A 117 -23.01 -7.86 -21.76
C LYS A 117 -23.99 -8.74 -20.96
N SER A 118 -23.43 -9.71 -20.23
CA SER A 118 -24.26 -10.69 -19.52
C SER A 118 -24.91 -10.03 -18.32
N ARG A 119 -26.23 -10.22 -18.24
CA ARG A 119 -27.00 -9.93 -17.03
C ARG A 119 -26.98 -11.11 -16.06
N MET A 120 -26.07 -12.06 -16.27
CA MET A 120 -25.84 -13.21 -15.40
C MET A 120 -24.62 -13.00 -14.53
N GLY A 121 -24.61 -13.57 -13.37
CA GLY A 121 -23.48 -13.59 -12.46
C GLY A 121 -23.65 -14.68 -11.41
N MET A 122 -22.65 -14.78 -10.55
CA MET A 122 -22.61 -15.73 -9.46
C MET A 122 -22.80 -15.05 -8.13
N ILE A 123 -23.49 -15.73 -7.24
CA ILE A 123 -23.74 -15.33 -5.85
C ILE A 123 -22.95 -16.28 -4.94
N THR A 124 -22.13 -15.72 -4.07
CA THR A 124 -21.48 -16.46 -2.97
C THR A 124 -22.50 -16.64 -1.84
N PRO A 125 -22.74 -17.86 -1.34
CA PRO A 125 -23.69 -18.10 -0.25
C PRO A 125 -23.31 -17.35 1.03
N ILE A 126 -24.31 -16.79 1.73
CA ILE A 126 -24.09 -16.06 2.99
C ILE A 126 -23.47 -16.95 4.06
N GLU A 127 -23.84 -18.24 4.10
CA GLU A 127 -23.31 -19.19 5.06
C GLU A 127 -21.78 -19.40 4.94
N ASP A 128 -21.21 -19.16 3.77
CA ASP A 128 -19.74 -19.20 3.56
C ASP A 128 -19.09 -17.87 3.93
N MET A 129 -19.79 -16.76 3.76
CA MET A 129 -19.27 -15.43 4.10
C MET A 129 -19.19 -15.21 5.62
N VAL A 130 -20.21 -15.59 6.37
CA VAL A 130 -20.25 -15.40 7.84
C VAL A 130 -19.27 -16.30 8.59
N LYS A 131 -18.77 -17.36 7.97
CA LYS A 131 -17.67 -18.17 8.52
C LYS A 131 -16.38 -17.36 8.71
N LEU A 132 -16.21 -16.27 7.96
CA LEU A 132 -15.05 -15.37 8.11
C LEU A 132 -14.96 -14.73 9.50
N TRP A 133 -16.06 -14.64 10.25
CA TRP A 133 -16.06 -14.12 11.62
C TRP A 133 -15.54 -15.14 12.66
N ASN A 134 -15.61 -16.45 12.33
CA ASN A 134 -15.08 -17.49 13.18
C ASN A 134 -13.65 -17.84 12.70
N ASP A 135 -12.79 -18.33 13.57
CA ASP A 135 -11.39 -18.63 13.26
C ASP A 135 -11.26 -19.39 11.91
N PRO A 136 -10.88 -18.69 10.84
CA PRO A 136 -10.86 -19.27 9.49
C PRO A 136 -9.61 -20.11 9.22
N THR A 137 -8.72 -20.30 10.21
CA THR A 137 -7.46 -21.06 10.04
C THR A 137 -7.68 -22.57 10.03
N LYS A 138 -8.89 -23.05 10.37
CA LYS A 138 -9.21 -24.47 10.55
C LYS A 138 -9.91 -25.15 9.39
N GLU A 139 -10.32 -24.42 8.35
CA GLU A 139 -10.95 -25.05 7.17
C GLU A 139 -9.93 -25.13 6.02
N GLU A 140 -9.65 -26.34 5.53
CA GLU A 140 -8.98 -26.56 4.25
C GLU A 140 -9.91 -26.03 3.13
N ILE A 141 -9.56 -24.90 2.55
CA ILE A 141 -10.27 -24.33 1.40
C ILE A 141 -9.73 -25.05 0.15
N PRO A 142 -10.57 -25.71 -0.66
CA PRO A 142 -10.14 -26.29 -1.92
C PRO A 142 -9.46 -25.23 -2.81
N GLU A 143 -8.37 -25.59 -3.43
CA GLU A 143 -7.73 -24.69 -4.41
C GLU A 143 -8.70 -24.41 -5.56
N PHE A 144 -9.11 -23.15 -5.69
CA PHE A 144 -9.94 -22.69 -6.78
C PHE A 144 -9.07 -22.28 -7.96
N ASN A 145 -9.25 -22.95 -9.09
CA ASN A 145 -8.54 -22.61 -10.31
C ASN A 145 -9.40 -21.69 -11.21
N ALA A 146 -9.31 -20.39 -10.97
CA ALA A 146 -10.08 -19.37 -11.71
C ALA A 146 -9.82 -19.40 -13.24
N ARG A 147 -8.69 -19.94 -13.67
CA ARG A 147 -8.33 -20.00 -15.11
C ARG A 147 -9.17 -21.02 -15.88
N GLU A 148 -9.67 -22.06 -15.23
CA GLU A 148 -10.49 -23.10 -15.88
C GLU A 148 -11.95 -22.68 -16.08
N THR A 149 -12.49 -21.76 -15.23
CA THR A 149 -13.92 -21.42 -15.25
C THR A 149 -14.24 -20.13 -15.98
N GLN A 150 -13.25 -19.31 -16.38
CA GLN A 150 -13.42 -17.96 -16.95
C GLN A 150 -14.24 -17.00 -16.05
N LEU A 151 -14.49 -17.38 -14.80
CA LEU A 151 -15.15 -16.54 -13.81
C LEU A 151 -14.18 -15.47 -13.32
N VAL A 152 -14.63 -14.23 -13.29
CA VAL A 152 -13.82 -13.10 -12.82
C VAL A 152 -14.51 -12.46 -11.62
N PRO A 153 -13.79 -12.20 -10.51
CA PRO A 153 -14.29 -11.39 -9.42
C PRO A 153 -14.75 -10.02 -9.94
N ILE A 154 -15.87 -9.52 -9.41
CA ILE A 154 -16.40 -8.20 -9.78
C ILE A 154 -15.73 -7.12 -8.90
N ALA A 155 -14.39 -7.16 -8.83
CA ALA A 155 -13.59 -6.20 -8.08
C ALA A 155 -13.55 -4.84 -8.81
N THR A 156 -13.69 -3.73 -8.06
CA THR A 156 -13.51 -2.40 -8.66
C THR A 156 -12.07 -2.10 -8.96
N PRO A 157 -11.81 -1.17 -9.90
CA PRO A 157 -10.55 -0.47 -9.95
C PRO A 157 -10.19 0.15 -8.60
N LEU A 158 -8.91 0.38 -8.34
CA LEU A 158 -8.49 1.17 -7.18
C LEU A 158 -8.86 2.64 -7.40
N MET A 159 -9.73 3.16 -6.54
CA MET A 159 -10.07 4.58 -6.52
C MET A 159 -8.93 5.34 -5.84
N ALA A 160 -8.33 6.27 -6.58
CA ALA A 160 -7.20 7.07 -6.12
C ALA A 160 -7.59 8.54 -6.06
N SER A 161 -7.50 9.17 -4.91
CA SER A 161 -7.72 10.61 -4.77
C SER A 161 -6.48 11.29 -4.17
N GLY A 162 -6.13 12.45 -4.73
CA GLY A 162 -4.94 13.21 -4.33
C GLY A 162 -3.62 12.69 -4.91
N PHE A 163 -3.66 11.75 -5.84
CA PHE A 163 -2.51 11.24 -6.58
C PHE A 163 -2.43 11.84 -7.98
N ASP A 164 -1.22 11.91 -8.53
CA ASP A 164 -0.98 12.23 -9.94
C ASP A 164 -0.78 10.96 -10.78
N SER A 165 -0.87 11.11 -12.09
CA SER A 165 -0.78 9.99 -13.03
C SER A 165 0.60 9.32 -13.06
N LEU A 166 1.68 10.05 -12.76
CA LEU A 166 3.05 9.51 -12.78
C LEU A 166 3.29 8.59 -11.59
N SER A 167 2.91 9.03 -10.38
CA SER A 167 3.02 8.23 -9.17
C SER A 167 2.15 6.98 -9.25
N MET A 168 0.93 7.09 -9.81
CA MET A 168 0.05 5.94 -10.02
C MET A 168 0.62 4.96 -11.05
N GLN A 169 1.23 5.45 -12.13
CA GLN A 169 1.88 4.59 -13.10
C GLN A 169 3.08 3.85 -12.48
N TRP A 170 3.91 4.54 -11.71
CA TRP A 170 5.03 3.94 -10.99
C TRP A 170 4.55 2.83 -10.03
N MET A 171 3.51 3.09 -9.24
CA MET A 171 2.89 2.09 -8.36
C MET A 171 2.40 0.87 -9.15
N LYS A 172 1.69 1.10 -10.25
CA LYS A 172 1.19 0.03 -11.14
C LYS A 172 2.33 -0.83 -11.67
N ASP A 173 3.45 -0.21 -12.07
CA ASP A 173 4.62 -0.92 -12.58
C ASP A 173 5.31 -1.77 -11.52
N LYS A 174 5.38 -1.29 -10.27
CA LYS A 174 5.92 -2.04 -9.13
C LYS A 174 5.00 -3.20 -8.72
N LEU A 175 3.68 -3.04 -8.84
CA LEU A 175 2.67 -4.01 -8.42
C LEU A 175 2.02 -4.75 -9.61
N LYS A 176 2.78 -5.03 -10.67
CA LYS A 176 2.27 -5.70 -11.89
C LYS A 176 1.58 -7.04 -11.60
N SER A 177 2.08 -7.80 -10.64
CA SER A 177 1.54 -9.10 -10.23
C SER A 177 0.09 -9.02 -9.71
N TYR A 178 -0.32 -7.87 -9.19
CA TYR A 178 -1.68 -7.64 -8.67
C TYR A 178 -2.67 -7.18 -9.72
N ASN A 179 -2.20 -6.83 -10.92
CA ASN A 179 -3.03 -6.32 -12.01
C ASN A 179 -3.94 -5.13 -11.61
N PHE A 180 -3.47 -4.27 -10.73
CA PHE A 180 -4.21 -3.09 -10.29
C PHE A 180 -4.51 -2.14 -11.44
N GLN A 181 -5.73 -1.63 -11.46
CA GLN A 181 -6.18 -0.61 -12.40
C GLN A 181 -6.59 0.63 -11.59
N PRO A 182 -5.66 1.53 -11.25
CA PRO A 182 -6.02 2.75 -10.53
C PRO A 182 -6.83 3.68 -11.43
N VAL A 183 -7.88 4.26 -10.84
CA VAL A 183 -8.73 5.27 -11.46
C VAL A 183 -8.66 6.54 -10.61
N ASP A 184 -8.27 7.63 -11.25
CA ASP A 184 -8.22 8.93 -10.62
C ASP A 184 -9.64 9.41 -10.28
N THR A 185 -9.84 9.84 -9.02
CA THR A 185 -11.13 10.29 -8.52
C THR A 185 -10.97 11.57 -7.70
N ALA A 186 -12.04 12.36 -7.66
CA ALA A 186 -12.12 13.52 -6.78
C ALA A 186 -12.77 13.17 -5.45
N SER A 187 -12.56 14.01 -4.43
CA SER A 187 -13.33 13.98 -3.18
C SER A 187 -14.78 14.37 -3.43
N ALA A 188 -15.73 13.72 -2.76
CA ALA A 188 -17.15 14.06 -2.80
C ALA A 188 -17.53 15.29 -1.96
N GLY A 189 -16.55 15.94 -1.33
CA GLY A 189 -16.76 17.16 -0.54
C GLY A 189 -17.15 16.92 0.92
N ASP A 190 -17.88 15.86 1.22
CA ASP A 190 -18.25 15.41 2.58
C ASP A 190 -17.63 14.03 2.94
N ASP A 191 -16.55 13.68 2.29
CA ASP A 191 -15.86 12.39 2.45
C ASP A 191 -15.36 12.12 3.89
N ASN A 192 -15.24 13.15 4.72
CA ASN A 192 -14.80 13.01 6.11
C ASN A 192 -15.96 12.75 7.09
N VAL A 193 -17.20 12.62 6.61
CA VAL A 193 -18.36 12.34 7.44
C VAL A 193 -18.61 10.83 7.49
N ALA A 194 -18.38 10.23 8.65
CA ALA A 194 -18.71 8.84 8.91
C ALA A 194 -20.24 8.64 9.00
N TYR A 195 -20.75 7.57 8.40
CA TYR A 195 -22.14 7.14 8.53
C TYR A 195 -22.23 5.62 8.71
N PRO A 196 -23.29 5.12 9.36
CA PRO A 196 -23.46 3.69 9.59
C PRO A 196 -23.50 2.91 8.27
N LEU A 197 -22.91 1.73 8.28
CA LEU A 197 -23.00 0.78 7.19
C LEU A 197 -24.18 -0.17 7.43
N GLU A 198 -24.90 -0.48 6.36
CA GLU A 198 -25.99 -1.47 6.34
C GLU A 198 -25.91 -2.33 5.08
N ALA A 199 -26.66 -3.43 5.03
CA ALA A 199 -26.69 -4.33 3.88
C ALA A 199 -27.11 -3.60 2.60
N GLY A 200 -26.20 -3.54 1.62
CA GLY A 200 -26.32 -2.76 0.39
C GLY A 200 -25.54 -1.45 0.36
N SER A 201 -25.01 -0.96 1.49
CA SER A 201 -24.13 0.22 1.53
C SER A 201 -22.86 0.00 0.73
N SER A 202 -22.34 1.07 0.13
CA SER A 202 -20.98 1.04 -0.44
C SER A 202 -19.94 1.14 0.67
N VAL A 203 -18.92 0.29 0.60
CA VAL A 203 -17.77 0.23 1.51
C VAL A 203 -16.49 0.18 0.71
N ALA A 204 -15.43 0.81 1.20
CA ALA A 204 -14.11 0.70 0.59
C ALA A 204 -13.13 -0.03 1.50
N ALA A 205 -12.35 -0.94 0.90
CA ALA A 205 -11.14 -1.51 1.48
C ALA A 205 -9.98 -0.62 1.03
N ALA A 206 -9.41 0.17 1.94
CA ALA A 206 -8.41 1.16 1.61
C ALA A 206 -7.02 0.79 2.11
N PHE A 207 -5.99 1.18 1.32
CA PHE A 207 -4.58 0.97 1.59
C PHE A 207 -3.88 2.24 2.06
N VAL A 208 -4.40 3.40 1.64
CA VAL A 208 -3.88 4.73 2.00
C VAL A 208 -5.05 5.59 2.44
N ASP A 209 -4.86 6.33 3.55
CA ASP A 209 -5.80 7.33 4.08
C ASP A 209 -5.07 8.61 4.48
N GLY A 210 -5.78 9.73 4.54
CA GLY A 210 -5.26 11.05 4.90
C GLY A 210 -5.35 12.05 3.76
N ASP A 211 -4.25 12.77 3.49
CA ASP A 211 -4.15 13.75 2.39
C ASP A 211 -4.22 13.11 0.99
N MET A 212 -4.05 11.81 0.91
CA MET A 212 -4.23 10.96 -0.26
C MET A 212 -5.02 9.72 0.17
N ARG A 213 -5.88 9.21 -0.70
CA ARG A 213 -6.66 8.00 -0.45
C ARG A 213 -6.57 7.04 -1.61
N LEU A 214 -6.43 5.75 -1.28
CA LEU A 214 -6.35 4.68 -2.25
C LEU A 214 -7.10 3.46 -1.74
N GLY A 215 -8.12 2.99 -2.44
CA GLY A 215 -8.89 1.82 -2.02
C GLY A 215 -9.84 1.30 -3.09
N ALA A 216 -10.29 0.05 -2.94
CA ALA A 216 -11.29 -0.56 -3.79
C ALA A 216 -12.68 -0.45 -3.16
N ILE A 217 -13.69 -0.12 -3.97
CA ILE A 217 -15.07 0.03 -3.52
C ILE A 217 -15.85 -1.25 -3.85
N GLY A 218 -16.65 -1.71 -2.89
CA GLY A 218 -17.63 -2.78 -3.06
C GLY A 218 -18.88 -2.49 -2.28
N THR A 219 -19.63 -3.54 -1.95
CA THR A 219 -20.91 -3.46 -1.27
C THR A 219 -20.91 -4.31 -0.02
N VAL A 220 -21.50 -3.83 1.05
CA VAL A 220 -21.73 -4.55 2.31
C VAL A 220 -22.83 -5.58 2.08
N THR A 221 -22.57 -6.83 2.44
CA THR A 221 -23.54 -7.92 2.30
C THR A 221 -24.39 -8.05 3.54
N TYR A 222 -23.77 -8.09 4.70
CA TYR A 222 -24.47 -8.27 5.97
C TYR A 222 -23.72 -7.60 7.11
N VAL A 223 -24.46 -7.09 8.06
CA VAL A 223 -23.95 -6.46 9.29
C VAL A 223 -24.63 -7.14 10.47
N ASP A 224 -23.86 -7.60 11.45
CA ASP A 224 -24.34 -8.13 12.72
C ASP A 224 -23.61 -7.40 13.86
N ASP A 225 -24.34 -6.52 14.54
CA ASP A 225 -23.80 -5.58 15.53
C ASP A 225 -22.65 -4.77 14.92
N LYS A 226 -21.41 -5.18 15.21
CA LYS A 226 -20.20 -4.53 14.70
C LYS A 226 -19.52 -5.27 13.55
N HIS A 227 -19.84 -6.55 13.36
CA HIS A 227 -19.18 -7.36 12.35
C HIS A 227 -19.85 -7.17 11.00
N ILE A 228 -19.03 -7.03 9.96
CA ILE A 228 -19.49 -6.95 8.58
C ILE A 228 -18.89 -8.07 7.73
N VAL A 229 -19.60 -8.46 6.68
CA VAL A 229 -19.07 -9.18 5.53
C VAL A 229 -19.43 -8.42 4.26
N ALA A 230 -18.50 -8.40 3.29
CA ALA A 230 -18.64 -7.64 2.07
C ALA A 230 -17.93 -8.32 0.88
N PHE A 231 -18.09 -7.81 -0.33
CA PHE A 231 -17.48 -8.20 -1.60
C PHE A 231 -17.97 -9.57 -2.15
N GLY A 232 -18.13 -10.59 -1.32
CA GLY A 232 -18.51 -11.93 -1.78
C GLY A 232 -17.41 -12.70 -2.53
N HIS A 233 -16.23 -12.11 -2.68
CA HIS A 233 -15.04 -12.68 -3.29
C HIS A 233 -13.79 -12.09 -2.62
N PRO A 234 -12.61 -12.72 -2.73
CA PRO A 234 -11.38 -12.17 -2.18
C PRO A 234 -11.00 -10.86 -2.88
N PHE A 235 -10.37 -9.95 -2.14
CA PHE A 235 -9.77 -8.75 -2.71
C PHE A 235 -8.35 -9.07 -3.21
N LEU A 236 -7.42 -9.43 -2.33
CA LEU A 236 -6.07 -9.89 -2.65
C LEU A 236 -5.79 -11.33 -2.18
N LYS A 237 -6.74 -11.95 -1.47
CA LYS A 237 -6.63 -13.29 -0.89
C LYS A 237 -5.45 -13.42 0.08
N ARG A 238 -5.26 -12.41 0.93
CA ARG A 238 -4.14 -12.35 1.89
C ARG A 238 -4.40 -13.08 3.21
N GLY A 239 -5.63 -13.56 3.46
CA GLY A 239 -6.01 -14.20 4.73
C GLY A 239 -6.31 -13.18 5.82
N SER A 240 -5.60 -13.25 6.94
CA SER A 240 -5.70 -12.24 8.01
C SER A 240 -4.93 -10.98 7.60
N ILE A 241 -5.57 -9.83 7.71
CA ILE A 241 -5.09 -8.53 7.24
C ILE A 241 -5.47 -7.40 8.21
N ASP A 242 -4.96 -6.20 7.95
CA ASP A 242 -5.30 -4.97 8.66
C ASP A 242 -5.54 -3.84 7.65
N TYR A 243 -6.62 -3.91 6.84
CA TYR A 243 -6.96 -2.84 5.91
C TYR A 243 -7.91 -1.84 6.56
N PHE A 244 -7.87 -0.60 6.08
CA PHE A 244 -8.80 0.45 6.54
C PHE A 244 -10.17 0.20 5.93
N MET A 245 -11.22 0.21 6.75
CA MET A 245 -12.59 0.17 6.31
C MET A 245 -13.12 1.59 6.19
N HIS A 246 -13.54 2.00 5.02
CA HIS A 246 -14.07 3.34 4.76
C HIS A 246 -15.51 3.30 4.27
N ASN A 247 -16.26 4.37 4.54
CA ASN A 247 -17.44 4.68 3.74
C ASN A 247 -17.03 4.93 2.28
N ALA A 248 -17.99 4.83 1.36
CA ALA A 248 -17.76 5.22 -0.03
C ALA A 248 -18.96 5.98 -0.60
N TYR A 249 -18.67 7.02 -1.37
CA TYR A 249 -19.66 7.78 -2.12
C TYR A 249 -19.56 7.40 -3.60
N ILE A 250 -20.68 7.09 -4.26
CA ILE A 250 -20.71 6.68 -5.65
C ILE A 250 -21.14 7.87 -6.51
N PHE A 251 -20.28 8.36 -7.38
CA PHE A 251 -20.64 9.43 -8.34
C PHE A 251 -21.59 8.91 -9.40
N THR A 252 -21.24 7.76 -9.99
CA THR A 252 -22.02 7.11 -11.05
C THR A 252 -21.49 5.71 -11.33
N ILE A 253 -22.20 4.95 -12.16
CA ILE A 253 -21.66 3.75 -12.79
C ILE A 253 -21.18 4.12 -14.19
N VAL A 254 -19.88 3.93 -14.44
CA VAL A 254 -19.29 4.13 -15.77
C VAL A 254 -19.60 2.89 -16.60
N ASN A 255 -20.42 3.07 -17.63
CA ASN A 255 -20.73 1.99 -18.56
C ASN A 255 -19.57 1.85 -19.56
N ASN A 256 -18.92 0.69 -19.55
CA ASN A 256 -17.78 0.37 -20.41
C ASN A 256 -18.03 -0.93 -21.17
N TYR A 257 -17.42 -1.06 -22.37
CA TYR A 257 -17.57 -2.26 -23.20
C TYR A 257 -16.95 -3.50 -22.56
N ASP A 258 -15.84 -3.36 -21.83
CA ASP A 258 -15.15 -4.49 -21.20
C ASP A 258 -15.77 -4.84 -19.85
N SER A 259 -15.92 -3.87 -18.98
CA SER A 259 -16.50 -4.04 -17.65
C SER A 259 -16.94 -2.69 -17.10
N SER A 260 -18.24 -2.52 -16.90
CA SER A 260 -18.78 -1.35 -16.19
C SER A 260 -18.30 -1.35 -14.74
N PHE A 261 -18.12 -0.16 -14.14
CA PHE A 261 -17.65 -0.05 -12.76
C PHE A 261 -18.27 1.16 -12.04
N LYS A 262 -18.41 1.05 -10.71
CA LYS A 262 -18.76 2.19 -9.86
C LYS A 262 -17.58 3.14 -9.78
N LEU A 263 -17.76 4.36 -10.27
CA LEU A 263 -16.84 5.48 -10.02
C LEU A 263 -17.26 6.17 -8.73
N GLY A 264 -16.38 6.20 -7.74
CA GLY A 264 -16.69 6.76 -6.44
C GLY A 264 -15.46 7.30 -5.72
N SER A 265 -15.68 7.92 -4.55
CA SER A 265 -14.62 8.33 -3.65
C SER A 265 -14.57 7.46 -2.39
N VAL A 266 -13.35 7.25 -1.89
CA VAL A 266 -13.11 6.66 -0.58
C VAL A 266 -13.40 7.72 0.48
N GLY A 267 -14.36 7.47 1.36
CA GLY A 267 -14.84 8.42 2.36
C GLY A 267 -14.11 8.33 3.70
N ALA A 268 -14.84 8.55 4.80
CA ALA A 268 -14.28 8.47 6.16
C ALA A 268 -13.93 7.04 6.55
N GLU A 269 -12.86 6.86 7.32
CA GLU A 269 -12.54 5.60 8.00
C GLU A 269 -13.64 5.29 9.03
N VAL A 270 -14.18 4.09 9.00
CA VAL A 270 -15.30 3.66 9.87
C VAL A 270 -15.04 2.34 10.60
N GLY A 271 -13.90 1.70 10.33
CA GLY A 271 -13.55 0.44 10.96
C GLY A 271 -12.32 -0.21 10.36
N LYS A 272 -12.19 -1.49 10.64
CA LYS A 272 -11.09 -2.34 10.21
C LYS A 272 -11.62 -3.53 9.42
N ILE A 273 -10.93 -3.88 8.32
CA ILE A 273 -11.11 -5.16 7.62
C ILE A 273 -9.97 -6.07 8.06
N ASP A 274 -10.30 -7.22 8.64
CA ASP A 274 -9.35 -8.14 9.24
C ASP A 274 -9.25 -9.50 8.54
N GLN A 275 -10.16 -9.79 7.58
CA GLN A 275 -10.13 -11.00 6.76
C GLN A 275 -10.30 -10.67 5.28
N ASP A 276 -9.49 -11.33 4.44
CA ASP A 276 -9.56 -11.30 2.98
C ASP A 276 -9.37 -12.73 2.44
N ARG A 277 -10.49 -13.43 2.24
CA ARG A 277 -10.48 -14.87 1.91
C ARG A 277 -11.43 -15.19 0.76
N GLY A 278 -11.49 -16.46 0.38
CA GLY A 278 -12.24 -16.94 -0.79
C GLY A 278 -13.70 -16.50 -0.88
N SER A 279 -14.42 -16.40 0.24
CA SER A 279 -15.84 -16.02 0.29
C SER A 279 -16.10 -14.52 0.46
N GLY A 280 -15.06 -13.70 0.60
CA GLY A 280 -15.20 -12.25 0.76
C GLY A 280 -14.18 -11.62 1.67
N ILE A 281 -14.50 -10.39 2.07
CA ILE A 281 -13.81 -9.67 3.14
C ILE A 281 -14.71 -9.59 4.36
N ALA A 282 -14.11 -9.59 5.55
CA ALA A 282 -14.81 -9.38 6.81
C ALA A 282 -14.04 -8.36 7.67
N GLY A 283 -14.76 -7.75 8.62
CA GLY A 283 -14.16 -6.77 9.50
C GLY A 283 -15.10 -6.28 10.59
N GLU A 284 -14.61 -5.32 11.38
CA GLU A 284 -15.34 -4.76 12.51
C GLU A 284 -15.54 -3.26 12.35
N TYR A 285 -16.78 -2.81 12.36
CA TYR A 285 -17.18 -1.41 12.38
C TYR A 285 -16.80 -0.76 13.72
N GLY A 286 -16.17 0.42 13.66
CA GLY A 286 -15.70 1.15 14.83
C GLY A 286 -14.37 0.66 15.42
N ALA A 287 -13.81 -0.45 14.92
CA ALA A 287 -12.45 -0.86 15.26
C ALA A 287 -11.43 0.03 14.54
N VAL A 288 -10.27 0.24 15.17
CA VAL A 288 -9.17 1.03 14.57
C VAL A 288 -8.22 0.08 13.85
N ALA A 289 -8.04 0.31 12.56
CA ALA A 289 -7.01 -0.41 11.80
C ALA A 289 -5.62 0.16 12.14
N PRO A 290 -4.65 -0.68 12.53
CA PRO A 290 -3.28 -0.23 12.65
C PRO A 290 -2.77 0.22 11.27
N GLY A 291 -2.02 1.32 11.26
CA GLY A 291 -1.44 1.83 10.02
C GLY A 291 -0.16 2.59 10.32
N ILE A 292 0.69 2.69 9.33
CA ILE A 292 1.97 3.39 9.40
C ILE A 292 1.76 4.85 8.99
N PRO A 293 1.91 5.82 9.92
CA PRO A 293 1.93 7.23 9.57
C PRO A 293 3.14 7.55 8.70
N VAL A 294 2.91 8.27 7.60
CA VAL A 294 3.95 8.79 6.71
C VAL A 294 3.83 10.30 6.65
N THR A 295 4.85 11.00 7.13
CA THR A 295 4.96 12.46 7.07
C THR A 295 5.98 12.83 5.98
N ILE A 296 5.57 13.68 5.05
CA ILE A 296 6.34 13.99 3.85
C ILE A 296 6.50 15.50 3.74
N HIS A 297 7.74 15.98 3.77
CA HIS A 297 8.09 17.38 3.53
C HIS A 297 8.87 17.47 2.23
N VAL A 298 8.40 18.26 1.29
CA VAL A 298 9.09 18.52 0.03
C VAL A 298 9.22 20.00 -0.21
N SER A 299 10.42 20.46 -0.59
CA SER A 299 10.69 21.84 -0.93
C SER A 299 11.43 21.96 -2.27
N ASP A 300 11.03 22.94 -3.09
CA ASP A 300 11.73 23.34 -4.30
C ASP A 300 12.50 24.63 -4.01
N ARG A 301 13.84 24.57 -4.06
CA ARG A 301 14.71 25.71 -3.77
C ARG A 301 14.70 26.79 -4.85
N ASP A 302 14.25 26.46 -6.06
CA ASP A 302 14.23 27.39 -7.19
C ASP A 302 12.98 28.28 -7.15
N THR A 303 11.84 27.71 -6.80
CA THR A 303 10.53 28.39 -6.75
C THR A 303 10.09 28.78 -5.33
N LEU A 304 10.79 28.27 -4.30
CA LEU A 304 10.44 28.38 -2.89
C LEU A 304 9.11 27.73 -2.54
N ALA A 305 8.57 26.89 -3.43
CA ALA A 305 7.39 26.09 -3.15
C ALA A 305 7.72 24.99 -2.12
N ALA A 306 6.81 24.76 -1.19
CA ALA A 306 6.93 23.67 -0.24
C ALA A 306 5.57 23.04 0.03
N LYS A 307 5.55 21.73 0.23
CA LYS A 307 4.35 20.98 0.63
C LYS A 307 4.68 20.00 1.75
N THR A 308 3.75 19.91 2.68
CA THR A 308 3.74 18.87 3.70
C THR A 308 2.49 18.02 3.50
N LYS A 309 2.65 16.71 3.55
CA LYS A 309 1.57 15.74 3.44
C LYS A 309 1.63 14.74 4.59
N HIS A 310 0.45 14.37 5.05
CA HIS A 310 0.27 13.36 6.10
C HIS A 310 -0.66 12.28 5.57
N VAL A 311 -0.16 11.07 5.52
CA VAL A 311 -0.94 9.91 5.14
C VAL A 311 -0.71 8.77 6.12
N LYS A 312 -1.63 7.83 6.14
CA LYS A 312 -1.53 6.56 6.87
C LYS A 312 -1.62 5.45 5.83
N ILE A 313 -0.68 4.50 5.84
CA ILE A 313 -0.66 3.36 4.92
C ILE A 313 -0.81 2.06 5.70
N ILE A 314 -1.34 1.02 5.04
CA ILE A 314 -1.40 -0.32 5.66
C ILE A 314 0.00 -0.90 5.86
N GLU A 315 0.12 -1.83 6.82
CA GLU A 315 1.33 -2.62 7.00
C GLU A 315 1.19 -3.97 6.28
N ASP A 316 1.98 -4.16 5.22
CA ASP A 316 2.09 -5.38 4.43
C ASP A 316 3.50 -5.50 3.87
N ASN A 317 4.07 -6.71 3.80
CA ASN A 317 5.47 -6.85 3.39
C ASN A 317 5.72 -6.37 1.96
N GLU A 318 4.80 -6.61 1.04
CA GLU A 318 4.97 -6.24 -0.38
C GLU A 318 4.41 -4.85 -0.69
N LEU A 319 3.31 -4.46 -0.03
CA LEU A 319 2.63 -3.21 -0.35
C LEU A 319 3.24 -2.00 0.36
N THR A 320 3.70 -2.14 1.61
CA THR A 320 4.24 -1.01 2.39
C THR A 320 5.38 -0.25 1.68
N PRO A 321 6.41 -0.91 1.10
CA PRO A 321 7.48 -0.20 0.39
C PRO A 321 6.96 0.61 -0.81
N VAL A 322 6.03 0.03 -1.56
CA VAL A 322 5.43 0.68 -2.74
C VAL A 322 4.52 1.82 -2.35
N LEU A 323 3.62 1.62 -1.37
CA LEU A 323 2.67 2.64 -0.93
C LEU A 323 3.40 3.87 -0.34
N ALA A 324 4.36 3.66 0.56
CA ALA A 324 5.16 4.74 1.13
C ALA A 324 5.88 5.54 0.04
N SER A 325 6.60 4.86 -0.85
CA SER A 325 7.35 5.53 -1.91
C SER A 325 6.45 6.22 -2.93
N THR A 326 5.27 5.65 -3.24
CA THR A 326 4.28 6.29 -4.13
C THR A 326 3.77 7.60 -3.54
N THR A 327 3.48 7.64 -2.22
CA THR A 327 2.99 8.87 -1.56
C THR A 327 4.07 9.95 -1.51
N VAL A 328 5.33 9.56 -1.29
CA VAL A 328 6.48 10.49 -1.36
C VAL A 328 6.66 11.00 -2.79
N TYR A 329 6.68 10.12 -3.79
CA TYR A 329 6.83 10.49 -5.20
C TYR A 329 5.71 11.44 -5.66
N ASN A 330 4.47 11.16 -5.26
CA ASN A 330 3.34 12.03 -5.53
C ASN A 330 3.53 13.44 -4.94
N THR A 331 4.01 13.53 -3.70
CA THR A 331 4.26 14.82 -3.05
C THR A 331 5.38 15.59 -3.75
N VAL A 332 6.44 14.90 -4.20
CA VAL A 332 7.52 15.48 -5.01
C VAL A 332 6.94 16.06 -6.31
N ASN A 333 6.19 15.28 -7.08
CA ASN A 333 5.59 15.71 -8.34
C ASN A 333 4.66 16.91 -8.16
N GLN A 334 3.85 16.92 -7.10
CA GLN A 334 2.94 18.02 -6.79
C GLN A 334 3.65 19.29 -6.31
N THR A 335 4.85 19.19 -5.76
CA THR A 335 5.62 20.35 -5.28
C THR A 335 6.41 20.96 -6.42
N ILE A 336 7.00 20.12 -7.28
CA ILE A 336 7.81 20.55 -8.42
C ILE A 336 6.93 20.49 -9.67
N ASP A 337 6.41 21.62 -10.08
CA ASP A 337 5.55 21.72 -11.28
C ASP A 337 6.41 21.65 -12.56
N ARG A 338 7.28 20.65 -12.67
CA ARG A 338 8.15 20.40 -13.84
C ARG A 338 8.61 18.96 -13.90
N LYS A 339 8.99 18.53 -15.10
CA LYS A 339 9.74 17.30 -15.36
C LYS A 339 11.17 17.65 -15.73
N GLY A 340 12.10 16.76 -15.50
CA GLY A 340 13.46 16.89 -15.96
C GLY A 340 14.51 16.67 -14.88
N GLY A 341 15.73 17.03 -15.22
CA GLY A 341 16.89 16.85 -14.38
C GLY A 341 16.96 17.81 -13.21
N GLY A 342 17.87 17.51 -12.28
CA GLY A 342 18.12 18.32 -11.11
C GLY A 342 18.84 17.55 -10.02
N THR A 343 18.98 18.19 -8.86
CA THR A 343 19.57 17.61 -7.66
C THR A 343 18.54 17.55 -6.55
N ALA A 344 18.45 16.41 -5.87
CA ALA A 344 17.64 16.18 -4.67
C ALA A 344 18.54 15.89 -3.47
N THR A 345 18.34 16.60 -2.36
CA THR A 345 18.88 16.25 -1.05
C THR A 345 17.77 15.59 -0.27
N ILE A 346 18.01 14.41 0.27
CA ILE A 346 17.01 13.55 0.88
C ILE A 346 17.45 13.19 2.30
N THR A 347 16.51 13.29 3.21
CA THR A 347 16.62 12.71 4.55
C THR A 347 15.35 11.90 4.80
N TYR A 348 15.48 10.66 5.23
CA TYR A 348 14.34 9.92 5.72
C TYR A 348 14.66 9.16 7.00
N THR A 349 13.64 9.00 7.84
CA THR A 349 13.70 8.23 9.08
C THR A 349 12.57 7.21 9.09
N ILE A 350 12.93 5.95 9.23
CA ILE A 350 12.01 4.83 9.41
C ILE A 350 12.11 4.43 10.88
N ARG A 351 11.07 4.75 11.67
CA ARG A 351 11.02 4.41 13.09
C ARG A 351 10.48 3.00 13.27
N SER A 352 11.14 2.21 14.11
CA SER A 352 10.68 0.89 14.50
C SER A 352 9.75 0.97 15.70
N ALA A 353 8.68 0.17 15.71
CA ALA A 353 7.85 -0.02 16.90
C ALA A 353 8.54 -0.83 18.01
N ASP A 354 9.61 -1.56 17.68
CA ASP A 354 10.40 -2.36 18.63
C ASP A 354 11.48 -1.56 19.37
N GLY A 355 11.60 -0.26 19.13
CA GLY A 355 12.52 0.64 19.81
C GLY A 355 13.36 1.50 18.87
N ASP A 356 13.87 2.62 19.40
CA ASP A 356 14.64 3.59 18.62
C ASP A 356 16.00 3.04 18.16
N ASP A 357 16.55 2.07 18.85
CA ASP A 357 17.80 1.39 18.48
C ASP A 357 17.68 0.60 17.16
N LYS A 358 16.46 0.23 16.77
CA LYS A 358 16.16 -0.40 15.47
C LYS A 358 15.72 0.58 14.39
N SER A 359 15.48 1.84 14.74
CA SER A 359 15.11 2.88 13.77
C SER A 359 16.28 3.20 12.83
N ILE A 360 15.98 3.57 11.59
CA ILE A 360 16.97 3.85 10.54
C ILE A 360 16.80 5.28 10.06
N THR A 361 17.90 6.02 10.00
CA THR A 361 17.93 7.36 9.41
C THR A 361 18.99 7.39 8.32
N ARG A 362 18.62 7.91 7.15
CA ARG A 362 19.52 8.07 6.02
C ARG A 362 19.52 9.51 5.52
N HIS A 363 20.70 9.93 5.04
CA HIS A 363 20.90 11.21 4.36
C HIS A 363 21.61 10.93 3.04
N ASN A 364 21.08 11.40 1.94
CA ASN A 364 21.72 11.22 0.65
C ASN A 364 21.46 12.41 -0.30
N MET A 365 22.16 12.45 -1.41
CA MET A 365 22.01 13.45 -2.45
C MET A 365 22.05 12.77 -3.81
N TYR A 366 21.09 13.06 -4.66
CA TYR A 366 20.99 12.48 -6.00
C TYR A 366 21.00 13.56 -7.06
N TYR A 367 21.62 13.26 -8.17
CA TYR A 367 21.49 14.01 -9.41
C TYR A 367 20.94 13.11 -10.52
N SER A 368 20.02 13.63 -11.30
CA SER A 368 19.53 13.01 -12.54
C SER A 368 19.52 14.03 -13.66
N GLU A 369 19.81 13.61 -14.89
CA GLU A 369 19.67 14.45 -16.09
C GLU A 369 18.23 14.46 -16.61
N ASP A 370 17.48 13.39 -16.36
CA ASP A 370 16.18 13.13 -16.98
C ASP A 370 15.01 13.27 -16.00
N ASN A 371 15.07 12.58 -14.85
CA ASN A 371 13.95 12.50 -13.89
C ASN A 371 14.45 12.45 -12.44
N ILE A 372 14.65 13.61 -11.85
CA ILE A 372 15.08 13.72 -10.45
C ILE A 372 13.95 13.35 -9.49
N ASN A 373 12.69 13.54 -9.90
CA ASN A 373 11.54 13.25 -9.07
C ASN A 373 11.47 11.76 -8.72
N GLU A 374 11.59 10.90 -9.71
CA GLU A 374 11.62 9.44 -9.50
C GLU A 374 12.90 9.01 -8.79
N LYS A 375 14.07 9.56 -9.20
CA LYS A 375 15.35 9.23 -8.58
C LYS A 375 15.38 9.52 -7.08
N SER A 376 14.59 10.49 -6.62
CA SER A 376 14.54 10.91 -5.21
C SER A 376 13.89 9.88 -4.26
N ILE A 377 13.22 8.86 -4.77
CA ILE A 377 12.52 7.86 -3.95
C ILE A 377 13.16 6.46 -3.99
N ASP A 378 14.12 6.23 -4.88
CA ASP A 378 14.72 4.91 -5.11
C ASP A 378 15.29 4.29 -3.84
N GLU A 379 16.08 5.07 -3.07
CA GLU A 379 16.71 4.56 -1.85
C GLU A 379 15.68 4.23 -0.77
N LEU A 380 14.68 5.09 -0.58
CA LEU A 380 13.60 4.82 0.40
C LEU A 380 12.86 3.52 0.07
N TYR A 381 12.52 3.33 -1.21
CA TYR A 381 11.87 2.10 -1.66
C TYR A 381 12.73 0.87 -1.36
N ASN A 382 14.00 0.89 -1.74
CA ASN A 382 14.91 -0.24 -1.56
C ASN A 382 15.14 -0.56 -0.08
N VAL A 383 15.32 0.45 0.77
CA VAL A 383 15.52 0.25 2.21
C VAL A 383 14.27 -0.32 2.85
N LEU A 384 13.07 0.18 2.51
CA LEU A 384 11.82 -0.38 3.01
C LEU A 384 11.62 -1.83 2.56
N ASP A 385 11.94 -2.13 1.30
CA ASP A 385 11.85 -3.49 0.75
C ASP A 385 12.78 -4.46 1.48
N ILE A 386 14.05 -4.07 1.69
CA ILE A 386 15.01 -4.86 2.47
C ILE A 386 14.51 -5.09 3.90
N LEU A 387 13.99 -4.06 4.57
CA LEU A 387 13.50 -4.16 5.94
C LEU A 387 12.28 -5.08 6.06
N LYS A 388 11.38 -5.07 5.08
CA LYS A 388 10.17 -5.89 5.09
C LYS A 388 10.44 -7.35 4.70
N HIS A 389 11.52 -7.61 3.94
CA HIS A 389 11.89 -8.96 3.47
C HIS A 389 13.14 -9.54 4.15
N ASN A 390 13.70 -8.88 5.19
CA ASN A 390 14.84 -9.42 5.93
C ASN A 390 14.50 -10.74 6.61
N GLU A 391 15.51 -11.62 6.69
CA GLU A 391 15.37 -12.98 7.26
C GLU A 391 15.52 -13.06 8.78
N PHE A 392 15.91 -11.95 9.45
CA PHE A 392 16.29 -11.96 10.85
C PHE A 392 15.14 -11.69 11.81
N ILE A 393 14.30 -10.68 11.48
CA ILE A 393 13.19 -10.25 12.33
C ILE A 393 11.99 -9.83 11.49
N LYS A 394 10.79 -9.94 12.06
CA LYS A 394 9.65 -9.18 11.56
C LYS A 394 9.88 -7.73 11.97
N TYR A 395 10.09 -6.83 11.00
CA TYR A 395 10.36 -5.42 11.25
C TYR A 395 9.05 -4.61 11.27
N PRO A 396 8.50 -4.27 12.47
CA PRO A 396 7.30 -3.45 12.57
C PRO A 396 7.67 -1.98 12.41
N ILE A 397 7.04 -1.29 11.47
CA ILE A 397 7.27 0.14 11.22
C ILE A 397 6.29 0.96 12.04
N LEU A 398 6.80 1.83 12.91
CA LEU A 398 6.01 2.76 13.71
C LEU A 398 5.60 4.00 12.90
N SER A 399 6.55 4.59 12.16
CA SER A 399 6.32 5.76 11.29
C SER A 399 7.44 5.92 10.27
N ILE A 400 7.13 6.67 9.21
CA ILE A 400 8.09 7.08 8.17
C ILE A 400 8.03 8.60 8.06
N GLU A 401 9.20 9.25 8.15
CA GLU A 401 9.34 10.68 7.91
C GLU A 401 10.29 10.88 6.73
N SER A 402 9.96 11.76 5.79
CA SER A 402 10.77 12.05 4.60
C SER A 402 10.84 13.56 4.37
N ASP A 403 12.07 14.09 4.31
CA ASP A 403 12.39 15.46 3.96
C ASP A 403 13.17 15.48 2.65
N ILE A 404 12.64 16.15 1.63
CA ILE A 404 13.24 16.23 0.31
C ILE A 404 13.34 17.69 -0.13
N SER A 405 14.55 18.10 -0.49
CA SER A 405 14.82 19.44 -1.04
C SER A 405 15.40 19.31 -2.45
N LEU A 406 14.75 19.96 -3.43
CA LEU A 406 15.11 19.84 -4.84
C LEU A 406 15.55 21.18 -5.45
N THR A 407 16.39 21.10 -6.49
CA THR A 407 16.76 22.23 -7.34
C THR A 407 17.05 21.74 -8.76
N GLN A 408 16.88 22.59 -9.76
CA GLN A 408 17.29 22.32 -11.15
C GLN A 408 18.82 22.32 -11.31
N ALA A 409 19.52 22.97 -10.41
CA ALA A 409 20.97 23.08 -10.48
C ALA A 409 21.63 21.70 -10.41
N LYS A 410 22.57 21.47 -11.32
CA LYS A 410 23.46 20.30 -11.26
C LYS A 410 24.47 20.52 -10.15
N GLN A 411 24.26 19.87 -9.01
CA GLN A 411 25.22 19.90 -7.89
C GLN A 411 26.00 18.57 -7.91
N SER A 412 27.08 18.55 -8.68
CA SER A 412 27.97 17.39 -8.78
C SER A 412 29.40 17.89 -8.89
N ALA A 413 30.36 17.09 -8.47
CA ALA A 413 31.79 17.35 -8.63
C ALA A 413 32.48 16.09 -9.16
N ARG A 414 33.65 16.30 -9.78
CA ARG A 414 34.51 15.22 -10.25
C ARG A 414 35.82 15.28 -9.48
N ILE A 415 36.26 14.13 -8.96
CA ILE A 415 37.64 14.02 -8.43
C ILE A 415 38.61 14.10 -9.61
N VAL A 416 39.53 15.04 -9.54
CA VAL A 416 40.50 15.32 -10.62
C VAL A 416 41.84 14.73 -10.29
N ASP A 417 42.24 14.82 -9.01
CA ASP A 417 43.53 14.36 -8.51
C ASP A 417 43.48 14.06 -7.02
N ALA A 418 44.34 13.19 -6.54
CA ALA A 418 44.50 12.91 -5.12
C ALA A 418 45.98 12.66 -4.81
N THR A 419 46.53 13.38 -3.85
CA THR A 419 47.89 13.19 -3.36
C THR A 419 47.87 12.78 -1.90
N ALA A 420 48.78 11.88 -1.52
CA ALA A 420 48.87 11.33 -0.18
C ALA A 420 50.28 11.49 0.42
N ALA A 421 50.39 11.79 1.69
CA ALA A 421 51.62 11.84 2.44
C ALA A 421 51.40 11.50 3.93
N PRO A 422 52.31 10.75 4.59
CA PRO A 422 53.50 10.11 4.01
C PRO A 422 53.14 8.88 3.15
N VAL A 423 54.02 8.45 2.25
CA VAL A 423 53.82 7.26 1.38
C VAL A 423 54.38 5.97 1.97
N VAL A 424 55.16 6.06 3.04
CA VAL A 424 55.67 4.93 3.82
C VAL A 424 55.16 5.10 5.25
N VAL A 425 54.39 4.13 5.71
CA VAL A 425 53.68 4.20 6.98
C VAL A 425 53.71 2.84 7.67
N SER A 426 53.49 2.82 8.98
CA SER A 426 53.26 1.64 9.78
C SER A 426 51.77 1.48 10.07
N PRO A 427 51.32 0.24 10.44
CA PRO A 427 49.99 0.07 10.99
C PRO A 427 49.73 1.02 12.17
N GLY A 428 48.57 1.66 12.20
CA GLY A 428 48.18 2.72 13.14
C GLY A 428 48.55 4.13 12.76
N ASP A 429 49.44 4.35 11.76
CA ASP A 429 49.80 5.67 11.30
C ASP A 429 48.68 6.35 10.49
N THR A 430 48.75 7.69 10.42
CA THR A 430 47.79 8.47 9.66
C THR A 430 48.42 8.96 8.34
N ILE A 431 47.73 8.74 7.23
CA ILE A 431 48.01 9.26 5.90
C ILE A 431 47.12 10.47 5.67
N TYR A 432 47.72 11.59 5.25
CA TYR A 432 46.98 12.81 4.90
C TYR A 432 46.83 12.89 3.38
N PHE A 433 45.60 13.20 2.97
CA PHE A 433 45.23 13.34 1.55
C PHE A 433 44.86 14.77 1.23
N LYS A 434 45.28 15.22 0.05
CA LYS A 434 44.73 16.40 -0.62
C LYS A 434 44.00 15.92 -1.85
N VAL A 435 42.66 15.96 -1.78
CA VAL A 435 41.80 15.54 -2.89
C VAL A 435 41.31 16.76 -3.63
N LYS A 436 41.69 16.85 -4.88
CA LYS A 436 41.27 17.93 -5.77
C LYS A 436 39.97 17.56 -6.46
N ILE A 437 38.93 18.35 -6.26
CA ILE A 437 37.64 18.20 -6.91
C ILE A 437 37.38 19.38 -7.86
N HIS A 438 36.61 19.09 -8.92
CA HIS A 438 36.12 20.11 -9.85
C HIS A 438 34.59 20.10 -9.81
N PRO A 439 33.95 21.05 -9.12
CA PRO A 439 32.48 21.21 -9.14
C PRO A 439 31.99 21.54 -10.56
N TYR A 440 30.77 21.11 -10.88
CA TYR A 440 30.16 21.42 -12.18
C TYR A 440 30.08 22.95 -12.40
N ARG A 441 30.78 23.47 -13.41
CA ARG A 441 30.92 24.91 -13.73
C ARG A 441 31.50 25.74 -12.60
N GLY A 442 32.23 25.14 -11.66
CA GLY A 442 32.92 25.81 -10.57
C GLY A 442 34.44 25.79 -10.75
N GLU A 443 35.16 26.41 -9.83
CA GLU A 443 36.60 26.36 -9.75
C GLU A 443 37.06 25.11 -9.01
N ASP A 444 38.33 24.71 -9.26
CA ASP A 444 38.92 23.58 -8.53
C ASP A 444 39.01 23.87 -7.02
N GLU A 445 38.63 22.90 -6.23
CA GLU A 445 38.72 22.96 -4.78
C GLU A 445 39.59 21.81 -4.25
N ILE A 446 40.34 22.07 -3.17
CA ILE A 446 41.11 21.06 -2.48
C ILE A 446 40.43 20.72 -1.17
N LYS A 447 40.18 19.41 -0.96
CA LYS A 447 39.66 18.88 0.29
C LYS A 447 40.75 18.10 1.01
N ASP A 448 41.04 18.51 2.25
CA ASP A 448 41.97 17.79 3.11
C ASP A 448 41.26 16.66 3.83
N MET A 449 41.82 15.47 3.74
CA MET A 449 41.28 14.24 4.39
C MET A 449 42.42 13.51 5.09
N SER A 450 42.06 12.61 6.01
CA SER A 450 43.02 11.73 6.66
C SER A 450 42.49 10.30 6.66
N PHE A 451 43.39 9.35 6.56
CA PHE A 451 43.10 7.92 6.62
C PHE A 451 44.03 7.28 7.65
N VAL A 452 43.47 6.58 8.61
CA VAL A 452 44.24 5.82 9.63
C VAL A 452 44.43 4.40 9.12
N VAL A 453 45.69 3.98 8.98
CA VAL A 453 46.03 2.62 8.57
C VAL A 453 45.60 1.65 9.68
N PRO A 454 44.83 0.58 9.36
CA PRO A 454 44.44 -0.41 10.38
C PRO A 454 45.62 -0.96 11.15
N GLU A 455 45.48 -1.19 12.46
CA GLU A 455 46.55 -1.76 13.29
C GLU A 455 46.93 -3.20 12.88
N ASP A 456 46.03 -3.91 12.26
CA ASP A 456 46.20 -5.28 11.75
C ASP A 456 46.53 -5.34 10.24
N GLN A 457 46.84 -4.21 9.62
CA GLN A 457 47.23 -4.15 8.20
C GLN A 457 48.53 -4.94 7.97
N PRO A 458 48.53 -5.94 7.05
CA PRO A 458 49.74 -6.66 6.69
C PRO A 458 50.83 -5.73 6.14
N LEU A 459 52.09 -6.04 6.44
CA LEU A 459 53.24 -5.33 5.87
C LEU A 459 53.35 -5.63 4.37
N GLY A 460 53.62 -4.61 3.58
CA GLY A 460 53.76 -4.71 2.13
C GLY A 460 53.14 -3.51 1.41
N ASP A 461 52.93 -3.66 0.11
CA ASP A 461 52.30 -2.62 -0.70
C ASP A 461 50.80 -2.59 -0.41
N MET A 462 50.29 -1.40 -0.10
CA MET A 462 48.87 -1.12 0.11
C MET A 462 48.38 -0.19 -0.99
N VAL A 463 47.27 -0.53 -1.61
CA VAL A 463 46.63 0.34 -2.61
C VAL A 463 45.38 0.97 -1.98
N LEU A 464 45.30 2.31 -2.07
CA LEU A 464 44.15 3.06 -1.61
C LEU A 464 43.35 3.58 -2.81
N GLU A 465 42.05 3.38 -2.82
CA GLU A 465 41.13 3.98 -3.78
C GLU A 465 40.55 5.27 -3.20
N VAL A 466 40.52 6.33 -4.01
CA VAL A 466 39.83 7.59 -3.70
C VAL A 466 38.70 7.76 -4.71
N ARG A 467 37.48 7.67 -4.26
CA ARG A 467 36.28 7.71 -5.12
C ARG A 467 35.16 8.58 -4.56
N GLY A 468 34.17 8.89 -5.38
CA GLY A 468 32.87 9.43 -4.90
C GLY A 468 32.02 8.33 -4.25
N GLY A 469 31.23 8.68 -3.23
CA GLY A 469 30.40 7.72 -2.51
C GLY A 469 29.34 7.02 -3.37
N GLY A 470 28.83 7.69 -4.41
CA GLY A 470 27.89 7.06 -5.36
C GLY A 470 28.55 6.20 -6.45
N VAL A 471 29.88 6.07 -6.42
CA VAL A 471 30.63 5.27 -7.41
C VAL A 471 30.88 3.87 -6.83
N VAL A 472 30.50 2.86 -7.60
CA VAL A 472 30.76 1.46 -7.21
C VAL A 472 32.28 1.22 -7.15
N PRO A 473 32.81 0.63 -6.07
CA PRO A 473 34.25 0.36 -5.94
C PRO A 473 34.81 -0.47 -7.10
N LEU A 474 36.03 -0.16 -7.51
CA LEU A 474 36.66 -0.81 -8.67
C LEU A 474 36.69 -2.36 -8.60
N PRO A 475 36.95 -2.99 -7.45
CA PRO A 475 36.91 -4.46 -7.36
C PRO A 475 35.55 -5.05 -7.71
N TYR A 476 34.46 -4.41 -7.29
CA TYR A 476 33.10 -4.85 -7.64
C TYR A 476 32.82 -4.68 -9.14
N LEU A 477 33.30 -3.60 -9.76
CA LEU A 477 33.17 -3.42 -11.22
C LEU A 477 33.93 -4.50 -12.00
N ILE A 478 35.12 -4.87 -11.55
CA ILE A 478 35.90 -5.95 -12.17
C ILE A 478 35.16 -7.30 -12.03
N GLN A 479 34.65 -7.63 -10.84
CA GLN A 479 33.88 -8.84 -10.62
C GLN A 479 32.59 -8.86 -11.42
N LYS A 480 31.84 -7.74 -11.45
CA LYS A 480 30.61 -7.61 -12.24
C LYS A 480 30.89 -7.92 -13.70
N GLN A 481 31.97 -7.38 -14.26
CA GLN A 481 32.36 -7.61 -15.65
C GLN A 481 32.84 -9.06 -15.88
N GLN A 482 33.65 -9.61 -14.96
CA GLN A 482 34.22 -10.95 -15.07
C GLN A 482 33.15 -12.05 -14.99
N TYR A 483 32.14 -11.89 -14.13
CA TYR A 483 31.09 -12.89 -13.91
C TYR A 483 29.76 -12.53 -14.53
N ASN A 484 29.69 -11.44 -15.31
CA ASN A 484 28.46 -10.94 -15.96
C ASN A 484 27.28 -10.77 -15.00
N LEU A 485 27.55 -10.26 -13.79
CA LEU A 485 26.59 -10.08 -12.72
C LEU A 485 25.72 -8.84 -12.97
N THR A 486 24.42 -8.95 -12.71
CA THR A 486 23.52 -7.79 -12.67
C THR A 486 23.54 -7.16 -11.27
N ASP A 487 23.10 -5.90 -11.15
CA ASP A 487 23.00 -5.21 -9.86
C ASP A 487 22.05 -5.97 -8.90
N GLU A 488 20.95 -6.56 -9.43
CA GLU A 488 20.06 -7.44 -8.67
C GLU A 488 20.75 -8.67 -8.09
N ILE A 489 21.68 -9.28 -8.83
CA ILE A 489 22.44 -10.43 -8.34
C ILE A 489 23.42 -9.98 -7.26
N LEU A 490 24.08 -8.83 -7.46
CA LEU A 490 25.01 -8.29 -6.46
C LEU A 490 24.28 -7.93 -5.15
N GLU A 491 23.09 -7.38 -5.20
CA GLU A 491 22.28 -7.12 -4.00
C GLU A 491 21.86 -8.41 -3.29
N ARG A 492 21.47 -9.45 -4.04
CA ARG A 492 21.15 -10.77 -3.45
C ARG A 492 22.35 -11.49 -2.85
N LEU A 493 23.56 -11.16 -3.29
CA LEU A 493 24.80 -11.73 -2.73
C LEU A 493 25.29 -10.96 -1.49
N ARG A 494 24.68 -9.83 -1.14
CA ARG A 494 24.95 -9.15 0.14
C ARG A 494 24.51 -10.06 1.28
N THR A 495 25.44 -10.57 2.04
CA THR A 495 25.17 -11.39 3.23
C THR A 495 25.24 -10.51 4.48
N TYR A 496 24.23 -10.65 5.34
CA TYR A 496 24.19 -9.99 6.64
C TYR A 496 24.27 -11.06 7.73
N LYS A 497 24.94 -10.76 8.85
CA LYS A 497 25.10 -11.70 9.98
C LYS A 497 23.85 -11.75 10.84
N ASP A 498 23.26 -10.59 11.08
CA ASP A 498 22.08 -10.38 11.89
C ASP A 498 21.44 -9.03 11.54
N PHE A 499 20.35 -8.70 12.21
CA PHE A 499 19.66 -7.42 11.97
C PHE A 499 20.52 -6.19 12.35
N ALA A 500 21.39 -6.28 13.34
CA ALA A 500 22.26 -5.17 13.73
C ALA A 500 23.30 -4.88 12.64
N ASP A 501 23.87 -5.92 12.01
CA ASP A 501 24.76 -5.80 10.87
C ASP A 501 24.03 -5.22 9.65
N LEU A 502 22.82 -5.72 9.35
CA LEU A 502 21.97 -5.17 8.29
C LEU A 502 21.73 -3.67 8.49
N LYS A 503 21.25 -3.27 9.68
CA LYS A 503 20.99 -1.87 10.04
C LYS A 503 22.25 -1.03 9.87
N LYS A 504 23.36 -1.48 10.44
CA LYS A 504 24.64 -0.80 10.37
C LYS A 504 25.05 -0.56 8.91
N LYS A 505 24.99 -1.58 8.06
CA LYS A 505 25.36 -1.48 6.64
C LYS A 505 24.44 -0.50 5.89
N ILE A 506 23.11 -0.50 6.19
CA ILE A 506 22.21 0.50 5.60
C ILE A 506 22.60 1.92 6.03
N GLU A 507 22.84 2.15 7.33
CA GLU A 507 23.13 3.49 7.86
C GLU A 507 24.51 4.00 7.44
N GLU A 508 25.50 3.12 7.33
CA GLU A 508 26.89 3.46 6.95
C GLU A 508 27.13 3.43 5.43
N GLU A 509 26.14 3.03 4.62
CA GLU A 509 26.28 3.07 3.16
C GLU A 509 26.65 4.47 2.69
N ASP A 510 27.56 4.54 1.71
CA ASP A 510 28.10 5.80 1.22
C ASP A 510 27.00 6.69 0.64
N SER A 511 27.03 7.98 1.00
CA SER A 511 26.18 8.98 0.36
C SER A 511 26.84 9.52 -0.91
N ASN A 512 26.05 9.79 -1.94
CA ASN A 512 26.55 10.22 -3.26
C ASN A 512 27.38 11.51 -3.21
N ASN A 513 27.20 12.34 -2.18
CA ASN A 513 27.95 13.59 -1.97
C ASN A 513 29.11 13.43 -0.98
N GLN A 514 29.75 12.27 -0.95
CA GLN A 514 30.93 12.00 -0.13
C GLN A 514 32.15 11.72 -1.02
N ILE A 515 33.35 12.02 -0.48
CA ILE A 515 34.61 11.44 -0.95
C ILE A 515 34.90 10.27 0.00
N VAL A 516 35.24 9.13 -0.56
CA VAL A 516 35.57 7.90 0.17
C VAL A 516 36.99 7.52 -0.14
N ILE A 517 37.75 7.18 0.91
CA ILE A 517 39.10 6.59 0.81
C ILE A 517 39.03 5.22 1.46
N GLU A 518 39.37 4.20 0.70
CA GLU A 518 39.32 2.81 1.18
C GLU A 518 40.50 1.98 0.69
N ILE A 519 40.86 0.94 1.44
CA ILE A 519 41.87 -0.02 1.02
C ILE A 519 41.31 -0.88 -0.10
N LEU A 520 42.03 -0.93 -1.23
CA LEU A 520 41.68 -1.81 -2.33
C LEU A 520 42.25 -3.20 -2.05
N GLU A 521 41.42 -4.14 -1.64
CA GLU A 521 41.84 -5.51 -1.48
C GLU A 521 42.09 -6.18 -2.84
N GLN A 522 43.28 -6.74 -3.03
CA GLN A 522 43.66 -7.40 -4.30
C GLN A 522 42.93 -8.75 -4.52
N ASN A 523 42.38 -9.33 -3.47
CA ASN A 523 41.63 -10.60 -3.50
C ASN A 523 40.27 -10.42 -2.82
N VAL A 524 39.31 -9.86 -3.53
CA VAL A 524 37.93 -9.80 -3.02
C VAL A 524 37.30 -11.18 -3.15
N SER A 525 37.22 -11.92 -2.04
CA SER A 525 36.30 -13.06 -1.95
C SER A 525 34.91 -12.55 -1.58
N MET A 526 33.87 -12.93 -2.29
CA MET A 526 32.47 -12.55 -2.02
C MET A 526 31.96 -12.94 -0.62
N VAL A 527 32.80 -13.54 0.21
CA VAL A 527 32.42 -14.17 1.49
C VAL A 527 32.91 -13.37 2.72
N ASN A 528 33.84 -12.42 2.59
CA ASN A 528 34.42 -11.72 3.73
C ASN A 528 34.37 -10.19 3.58
N ASP A 529 33.23 -9.65 3.97
CA ASP A 529 32.97 -8.19 4.06
C ASP A 529 33.52 -7.56 5.38
N GLU A 530 34.54 -8.18 6.03
CA GLU A 530 34.82 -7.86 7.42
C GLU A 530 35.73 -6.65 7.67
N LYS A 531 36.47 -6.12 6.69
CA LYS A 531 37.45 -5.06 7.01
C LYS A 531 37.82 -4.18 5.81
N SER A 532 36.92 -3.34 5.33
CA SER A 532 37.42 -2.16 4.62
C SER A 532 37.43 -0.97 5.59
N THR A 533 38.61 -0.53 5.97
CA THR A 533 38.76 0.72 6.70
C THR A 533 38.58 1.87 5.72
N THR A 534 37.60 2.73 5.94
CA THR A 534 37.27 3.83 5.06
C THR A 534 37.37 5.17 5.79
N ALA A 535 37.82 6.19 5.10
CA ALA A 535 37.69 7.59 5.52
C ALA A 535 36.71 8.30 4.59
N LYS A 536 35.72 8.99 5.17
CA LYS A 536 34.65 9.66 4.42
C LYS A 536 34.59 11.14 4.73
N LEU A 537 34.44 11.98 3.71
CA LEU A 537 34.21 13.42 3.83
C LEU A 537 32.94 13.79 3.05
N LYS A 538 31.96 14.39 3.71
CA LYS A 538 30.77 14.95 3.07
C LYS A 538 31.11 16.30 2.43
N ILE A 539 30.71 16.50 1.18
CA ILE A 539 30.97 17.71 0.39
C ILE A 539 29.71 18.57 0.34
#